data_2083347fdb4d4c8a9e0ac979aa5c7760
#
_entry.id   2083347fdb4d4c8a9e0ac979aa5c7760
#
_cell.length_a   1.000
_cell.length_b   1.000
_cell.length_c   1.000
_cell.angle_alpha   90.00
_cell.angle_beta   90.00
_cell.angle_gamma   90.00
#
_symmetry.space_group_name_H-M   'P 1'
#
loop_
_entity.id
_entity.type
_entity.pdbx_description
1 polymer ?
#
loop_
_entity_poly.entity_id
_entity_poly.type
_entity_poly.pdbx_seq_one_letter_code
_entity_poly.pdbx_strand_id
1 'polypeptide(L)'
;HSVDMTDKGHDMLAAEVSDPNFFILPDVGSMVADIEKSEESPAEKQSRKDALMEDYALKSERVHTVIQLLKAYAMFEKNVDYIISDDGKVKIVDEQTGRIMEGRRWSDGLHQAVEAKENVAVEAATQTFATITLQNYFRMYHKLAGMTGTAETEAGEFWSIYKLDVVVIPTNRPVIRKDGDDLIYKTKKAKYAAVINKIAELRAEGRPVLVGTTDVETSELLSR
;
A
#
# COMPACT_ATOMS: atom_id res chain seq x y z
N HIS A 1 -10.54 8.14 6.48
CA HIS A 1 -11.58 7.18 6.05
C HIS A 1 -11.60 6.02 7.03
N SER A 2 -12.72 5.83 7.74
CA SER A 2 -12.97 4.70 8.65
C SER A 2 -14.33 4.09 8.32
N VAL A 3 -14.48 2.81 8.62
CA VAL A 3 -15.76 2.12 8.57
C VAL A 3 -15.95 1.41 9.90
N ASP A 4 -17.13 1.57 10.48
CA ASP A 4 -17.49 0.94 11.73
C ASP A 4 -18.83 0.21 11.57
N MET A 5 -19.03 -0.84 12.35
CA MET A 5 -20.29 -1.58 12.34
C MET A 5 -21.33 -0.84 13.16
N THR A 6 -22.54 -0.73 12.62
CA THR A 6 -23.70 -0.19 13.35
C THR A 6 -24.30 -1.23 14.27
N ASP A 7 -25.07 -0.82 15.29
CA ASP A 7 -25.79 -1.74 16.18
C ASP A 7 -26.66 -2.72 15.39
N LYS A 8 -27.34 -2.24 14.35
CA LYS A 8 -28.14 -3.09 13.46
C LYS A 8 -27.29 -4.12 12.72
N GLY A 9 -26.05 -3.77 12.34
CA GLY A 9 -25.10 -4.71 11.72
C GLY A 9 -24.68 -5.81 12.71
N HIS A 10 -24.41 -5.43 13.95
CA HIS A 10 -24.12 -6.38 15.02
C HIS A 10 -25.27 -7.36 15.24
N ASP A 11 -26.50 -6.87 15.33
CA ASP A 11 -27.70 -7.69 15.52
C ASP A 11 -27.90 -8.68 14.36
N MET A 12 -27.71 -8.24 13.12
CA MET A 12 -27.82 -9.10 11.95
C MET A 12 -26.80 -10.23 11.97
N LEU A 13 -25.53 -9.93 12.25
CA LEU A 13 -24.48 -10.94 12.29
C LEU A 13 -24.65 -11.89 13.48
N ALA A 14 -25.05 -11.38 14.64
CA ALA A 14 -25.35 -12.21 15.81
C ALA A 14 -26.51 -13.19 15.56
N ALA A 15 -27.53 -12.77 14.82
CA ALA A 15 -28.66 -13.62 14.43
C ALA A 15 -28.25 -14.76 13.48
N GLU A 16 -27.37 -14.46 12.49
CA GLU A 16 -26.85 -15.47 11.55
C GLU A 16 -26.03 -16.55 12.26
N VAL A 17 -25.25 -16.17 13.25
CA VAL A 17 -24.38 -17.11 14.01
C VAL A 17 -25.13 -17.80 15.15
N SER A 18 -26.35 -17.38 15.46
CA SER A 18 -27.16 -17.88 16.59
C SER A 18 -26.48 -17.73 17.97
N ASP A 19 -25.58 -16.77 18.10
CA ASP A 19 -24.88 -16.41 19.34
C ASP A 19 -24.88 -14.88 19.51
N PRO A 20 -25.71 -14.35 20.43
CA PRO A 20 -25.83 -12.91 20.66
C PRO A 20 -24.51 -12.26 21.16
N ASN A 21 -23.62 -13.06 21.75
CA ASN A 21 -22.35 -12.58 22.31
C ASN A 21 -21.14 -12.82 21.38
N PHE A 22 -21.38 -13.29 20.17
CA PHE A 22 -20.31 -13.72 19.24
C PHE A 22 -19.28 -12.62 18.93
N PHE A 23 -19.76 -11.37 18.85
CA PHE A 23 -18.95 -10.18 18.58
C PHE A 23 -18.74 -9.26 19.79
N ILE A 24 -19.24 -9.65 20.98
CA ILE A 24 -19.10 -8.85 22.20
C ILE A 24 -17.81 -9.26 22.90
N LEU A 25 -16.87 -8.34 22.99
CA LEU A 25 -15.63 -8.55 23.73
C LEU A 25 -15.93 -8.60 25.23
N PRO A 26 -15.43 -9.59 25.97
CA PRO A 26 -15.56 -9.62 27.42
C PRO A 26 -14.78 -8.46 28.06
N ASP A 27 -15.34 -7.87 29.11
CA ASP A 27 -14.60 -6.93 29.95
C ASP A 27 -13.61 -7.69 30.84
N VAL A 28 -12.41 -7.89 30.25
CA VAL A 28 -11.34 -8.65 30.89
C VAL A 28 -10.97 -8.04 32.25
N GLY A 29 -11.00 -6.69 32.37
CA GLY A 29 -10.65 -6.00 33.60
C GLY A 29 -11.56 -6.36 34.76
N SER A 30 -12.89 -6.20 34.57
CA SER A 30 -13.88 -6.55 35.56
C SER A 30 -13.90 -8.04 35.88
N MET A 31 -13.85 -8.90 34.85
CA MET A 31 -13.92 -10.35 35.01
C MET A 31 -12.67 -10.91 35.73
N VAL A 32 -11.48 -10.40 35.46
CA VAL A 32 -10.25 -10.78 36.20
C VAL A 32 -10.34 -10.34 37.67
N ALA A 33 -10.87 -9.12 37.93
CA ALA A 33 -11.05 -8.64 39.29
C ALA A 33 -12.03 -9.53 40.09
N ASP A 34 -13.09 -10.03 39.44
CA ASP A 34 -14.08 -10.93 40.06
C ASP A 34 -13.47 -12.33 40.30
N ILE A 35 -12.67 -12.86 39.38
CA ILE A 35 -11.92 -14.10 39.58
C ILE A 35 -10.95 -13.97 40.77
N GLU A 36 -10.26 -12.86 40.91
CA GLU A 36 -9.32 -12.63 42.03
C GLU A 36 -10.05 -12.61 43.40
N LYS A 37 -11.26 -12.05 43.46
CA LYS A 37 -12.08 -11.97 44.66
C LYS A 37 -12.77 -13.28 45.02
N SER A 38 -12.86 -14.24 44.08
CA SER A 38 -13.53 -15.54 44.35
C SER A 38 -12.77 -16.34 45.41
N GLU A 39 -13.46 -17.27 46.08
CA GLU A 39 -12.87 -18.16 47.08
C GLU A 39 -12.22 -19.43 46.49
N GLU A 40 -12.00 -19.44 45.16
CA GLU A 40 -11.43 -20.56 44.43
C GLU A 40 -9.93 -20.74 44.72
N SER A 41 -9.42 -21.95 44.51
CA SER A 41 -7.99 -22.22 44.65
C SER A 41 -7.17 -21.43 43.59
N PRO A 42 -5.86 -21.17 43.88
CA PRO A 42 -5.00 -20.48 42.92
C PRO A 42 -4.94 -21.13 41.53
N ALA A 43 -5.02 -22.47 41.47
CA ALA A 43 -4.99 -23.22 40.23
C ALA A 43 -6.28 -23.03 39.43
N GLU A 44 -7.43 -23.01 40.06
CA GLU A 44 -8.73 -22.74 39.42
C GLU A 44 -8.84 -21.31 38.93
N LYS A 45 -8.38 -20.34 39.72
CA LYS A 45 -8.29 -18.92 39.28
C LYS A 45 -7.45 -18.77 38.04
N GLN A 46 -6.30 -19.42 37.98
CA GLN A 46 -5.42 -19.36 36.81
C GLN A 46 -6.10 -19.98 35.59
N SER A 47 -6.70 -21.16 35.74
CA SER A 47 -7.44 -21.82 34.64
C SER A 47 -8.59 -20.96 34.08
N ARG A 48 -9.33 -20.26 34.97
CA ARG A 48 -10.39 -19.34 34.54
C ARG A 48 -9.86 -18.10 33.83
N LYS A 49 -8.72 -17.56 34.27
CA LYS A 49 -8.06 -16.46 33.58
C LYS A 49 -7.58 -16.88 32.20
N ASP A 50 -6.98 -18.05 32.08
CA ASP A 50 -6.50 -18.57 30.80
C ASP A 50 -7.67 -18.77 29.82
N ALA A 51 -8.78 -19.36 30.27
CA ALA A 51 -9.99 -19.51 29.46
C ALA A 51 -10.61 -18.17 29.06
N LEU A 52 -10.61 -17.16 29.95
CA LEU A 52 -11.09 -15.81 29.64
C LEU A 52 -10.20 -15.13 28.57
N MET A 53 -8.90 -15.29 28.68
CA MET A 53 -7.96 -14.72 27.71
C MET A 53 -8.06 -15.39 26.33
N GLU A 54 -8.30 -16.70 26.30
CA GLU A 54 -8.55 -17.45 25.07
C GLU A 54 -9.86 -16.99 24.40
N ASP A 55 -10.95 -16.86 25.14
CA ASP A 55 -12.23 -16.33 24.62
C ASP A 55 -12.09 -14.90 24.11
N TYR A 56 -11.37 -14.04 24.84
CA TYR A 56 -11.07 -12.68 24.41
C TYR A 56 -10.27 -12.66 23.10
N ALA A 57 -9.24 -13.47 22.99
CA ALA A 57 -8.40 -13.54 21.79
C ALA A 57 -9.22 -13.98 20.57
N LEU A 58 -10.03 -15.03 20.71
CA LEU A 58 -10.92 -15.50 19.65
C LEU A 58 -11.93 -14.44 19.20
N LYS A 59 -12.59 -13.78 20.14
CA LYS A 59 -13.60 -12.75 19.84
C LYS A 59 -12.95 -11.51 19.23
N SER A 60 -11.77 -11.12 19.72
CA SER A 60 -11.00 -10.01 19.17
C SER A 60 -10.62 -10.26 17.71
N GLU A 61 -10.13 -11.45 17.38
CA GLU A 61 -9.82 -11.85 16.02
C GLU A 61 -11.05 -11.82 15.10
N ARG A 62 -12.21 -12.29 15.57
CA ARG A 62 -13.48 -12.25 14.83
C ARG A 62 -13.92 -10.82 14.53
N VAL A 63 -13.93 -9.95 15.55
CA VAL A 63 -14.28 -8.54 15.40
C VAL A 63 -13.34 -7.85 14.40
N HIS A 64 -12.03 -8.11 14.53
CA HIS A 64 -11.03 -7.59 13.60
C HIS A 64 -11.30 -8.06 12.16
N THR A 65 -11.55 -9.34 11.96
CA THR A 65 -11.84 -9.91 10.64
C THR A 65 -13.07 -9.27 9.99
N VAL A 66 -14.16 -9.10 10.76
CA VAL A 66 -15.37 -8.44 10.27
C VAL A 66 -15.11 -6.99 9.88
N ILE A 67 -14.32 -6.24 10.67
CA ILE A 67 -13.94 -4.87 10.34
C ILE A 67 -13.12 -4.83 9.03
N GLN A 68 -12.20 -5.75 8.81
CA GLN A 68 -11.44 -5.81 7.56
C GLN A 68 -12.33 -6.16 6.36
N LEU A 69 -13.28 -7.07 6.52
CA LEU A 69 -14.28 -7.37 5.49
C LEU A 69 -15.14 -6.14 5.18
N LEU A 70 -15.65 -5.45 6.20
CA LEU A 70 -16.41 -4.21 6.00
C LEU A 70 -15.60 -3.16 5.23
N LYS A 71 -14.32 -2.99 5.57
CA LYS A 71 -13.40 -2.10 4.81
C LYS A 71 -13.29 -2.55 3.36
N ALA A 72 -13.05 -3.83 3.11
CA ALA A 72 -12.90 -4.37 1.76
C ALA A 72 -14.14 -4.12 0.90
N TYR A 73 -15.35 -4.28 1.48
CA TYR A 73 -16.61 -4.10 0.75
C TYR A 73 -17.01 -2.63 0.59
N ALA A 74 -16.75 -1.78 1.60
CA ALA A 74 -17.24 -0.41 1.62
C ALA A 74 -16.25 0.62 1.06
N MET A 75 -14.96 0.33 1.07
CA MET A 75 -13.92 1.33 0.80
C MET A 75 -12.98 0.97 -0.34
N PHE A 76 -13.01 -0.26 -0.83
CA PHE A 76 -12.10 -0.71 -1.88
C PHE A 76 -12.88 -1.21 -3.10
N GLU A 77 -12.63 -0.60 -4.25
CA GLU A 77 -13.35 -0.86 -5.49
C GLU A 77 -12.43 -1.51 -6.53
N LYS A 78 -12.96 -2.58 -7.17
CA LYS A 78 -12.26 -3.27 -8.25
C LYS A 78 -12.08 -2.36 -9.45
N ASN A 79 -10.92 -2.42 -10.09
CA ASN A 79 -10.46 -1.58 -11.19
C ASN A 79 -10.21 -0.11 -10.82
N VAL A 80 -10.28 0.24 -9.54
CA VAL A 80 -9.90 1.55 -8.98
C VAL A 80 -8.75 1.36 -8.01
N ASP A 81 -8.99 0.67 -6.89
CA ASP A 81 -7.99 0.44 -5.83
C ASP A 81 -7.15 -0.82 -6.08
N TYR A 82 -7.71 -1.78 -6.81
CA TYR A 82 -7.05 -3.05 -7.14
C TYR A 82 -7.60 -3.67 -8.42
N ILE A 83 -6.82 -4.58 -8.98
CA ILE A 83 -7.23 -5.45 -10.08
C ILE A 83 -7.07 -6.92 -9.69
N ILE A 84 -7.72 -7.80 -10.44
CA ILE A 84 -7.43 -9.23 -10.41
C ILE A 84 -6.60 -9.53 -11.66
N SER A 85 -5.39 -10.01 -11.45
CA SER A 85 -4.48 -10.40 -12.54
C SER A 85 -4.88 -11.75 -13.16
N ASP A 86 -4.31 -12.06 -14.32
CA ASP A 86 -4.63 -13.29 -15.06
C ASP A 86 -4.31 -14.58 -14.28
N ASP A 87 -3.39 -14.51 -13.32
CA ASP A 87 -3.06 -15.60 -12.38
C ASP A 87 -4.03 -15.67 -11.17
N GLY A 88 -5.11 -14.89 -11.18
CA GLY A 88 -6.14 -14.89 -10.15
C GLY A 88 -5.74 -14.21 -8.84
N LYS A 89 -4.72 -13.34 -8.85
CA LYS A 89 -4.26 -12.63 -7.66
C LYS A 89 -4.75 -11.21 -7.62
N VAL A 90 -5.06 -10.72 -6.41
CA VAL A 90 -5.35 -9.30 -6.18
C VAL A 90 -4.05 -8.51 -6.22
N LYS A 91 -4.00 -7.48 -7.06
CA LYS A 91 -2.88 -6.54 -7.16
C LYS A 91 -3.35 -5.12 -6.89
N ILE A 92 -2.63 -4.41 -6.03
CA ILE A 92 -2.95 -3.03 -5.66
C ILE A 92 -2.68 -2.10 -6.84
N VAL A 93 -3.57 -1.15 -7.06
CA VAL A 93 -3.38 -0.03 -7.99
C VAL A 93 -3.04 1.22 -7.18
N ASP A 94 -2.00 1.92 -7.58
CA ASP A 94 -1.65 3.21 -6.97
C ASP A 94 -2.66 4.29 -7.38
N GLU A 95 -3.36 4.86 -6.41
CA GLU A 95 -4.40 5.87 -6.60
C GLU A 95 -3.92 7.10 -7.38
N GLN A 96 -2.66 7.49 -7.20
CA GLN A 96 -2.12 8.69 -7.83
C GLN A 96 -1.65 8.48 -9.26
N THR A 97 -1.04 7.34 -9.55
CA THR A 97 -0.43 7.06 -10.86
C THR A 97 -1.21 6.07 -11.71
N GLY A 98 -2.15 5.33 -11.12
CA GLY A 98 -2.89 4.26 -11.77
C GLY A 98 -2.04 3.02 -12.10
N ARG A 99 -0.83 2.92 -11.53
CA ARG A 99 0.08 1.81 -11.79
C ARG A 99 -0.15 0.66 -10.84
N ILE A 100 0.04 -0.55 -11.34
CA ILE A 100 0.01 -1.77 -10.53
C ILE A 100 1.24 -1.81 -9.64
N MET A 101 1.02 -2.00 -8.34
CA MET A 101 2.07 -2.10 -7.33
C MET A 101 2.45 -3.57 -7.12
N GLU A 102 3.38 -4.06 -7.92
CA GLU A 102 3.82 -5.47 -7.85
C GLU A 102 4.42 -5.82 -6.49
N GLY A 103 4.03 -6.98 -5.97
CA GLY A 103 4.53 -7.53 -4.70
C GLY A 103 4.05 -6.82 -3.44
N ARG A 104 3.24 -5.74 -3.55
CA ARG A 104 2.63 -5.08 -2.40
C ARG A 104 1.32 -5.74 -2.01
N ARG A 105 1.09 -5.82 -0.70
CA ARG A 105 -0.15 -6.30 -0.09
C ARG A 105 -0.57 -5.35 1.03
N TRP A 106 -1.87 -5.16 1.23
CA TRP A 106 -2.36 -4.46 2.41
C TRP A 106 -2.08 -5.29 3.67
N SER A 107 -1.79 -4.61 4.76
CA SER A 107 -1.54 -5.21 6.08
C SER A 107 -2.85 -5.60 6.81
N ASP A 108 -2.68 -6.18 7.96
CA ASP A 108 -3.71 -6.43 8.98
C ASP A 108 -4.91 -7.24 8.50
N GLY A 109 -4.72 -8.15 7.53
CA GLY A 109 -5.80 -8.99 7.01
C GLY A 109 -6.68 -8.33 5.95
N LEU A 110 -6.46 -7.06 5.61
CA LEU A 110 -7.26 -6.36 4.59
C LEU A 110 -7.09 -6.99 3.21
N HIS A 111 -5.86 -7.38 2.85
CA HIS A 111 -5.63 -8.02 1.55
C HIS A 111 -6.39 -9.35 1.43
N GLN A 112 -6.36 -10.16 2.48
CA GLN A 112 -7.13 -11.39 2.58
C GLN A 112 -8.63 -11.15 2.51
N ALA A 113 -9.12 -10.06 3.13
CA ALA A 113 -10.52 -9.66 3.05
C ALA A 113 -10.95 -9.29 1.62
N VAL A 114 -10.08 -8.62 0.87
CA VAL A 114 -10.33 -8.31 -0.56
C VAL A 114 -10.26 -9.59 -1.41
N GLU A 115 -9.31 -10.48 -1.16
CA GLU A 115 -9.23 -11.79 -1.82
C GLU A 115 -10.51 -12.60 -1.59
N ALA A 116 -11.02 -12.63 -0.35
CA ALA A 116 -12.29 -13.29 -0.02
C ALA A 116 -13.49 -12.62 -0.70
N LYS A 117 -13.54 -11.28 -0.73
CA LYS A 117 -14.58 -10.52 -1.45
C LYS A 117 -14.66 -10.90 -2.92
N GLU A 118 -13.52 -11.08 -3.57
CA GLU A 118 -13.43 -11.39 -5.00
C GLU A 118 -13.48 -12.89 -5.31
N ASN A 119 -13.65 -13.75 -4.29
CA ASN A 119 -13.66 -15.22 -4.41
C ASN A 119 -12.41 -15.78 -5.10
N VAL A 120 -11.26 -15.16 -4.88
CA VAL A 120 -9.95 -15.69 -5.29
C VAL A 120 -9.29 -16.44 -4.13
N ALA A 121 -8.19 -17.14 -4.41
CA ALA A 121 -7.47 -17.85 -3.36
C ALA A 121 -6.92 -16.87 -2.30
N VAL A 122 -7.27 -17.12 -1.03
CA VAL A 122 -6.77 -16.33 0.09
C VAL A 122 -5.36 -16.81 0.42
N GLU A 123 -4.38 -15.93 0.25
CA GLU A 123 -2.98 -16.24 0.57
C GLU A 123 -2.69 -15.96 2.05
N ALA A 124 -1.75 -16.72 2.61
CA ALA A 124 -1.32 -16.52 3.99
C ALA A 124 -0.77 -15.11 4.22
N ALA A 125 -0.97 -14.60 5.43
CA ALA A 125 -0.39 -13.32 5.83
C ALA A 125 1.14 -13.40 5.80
N THR A 126 1.78 -12.39 5.22
CA THR A 126 3.24 -12.26 5.25
C THR A 126 3.65 -11.62 6.57
N GLN A 127 4.60 -12.21 7.27
CA GLN A 127 5.19 -11.63 8.46
C GLN A 127 6.52 -10.96 8.10
N THR A 128 6.62 -9.66 8.38
CA THR A 128 7.88 -8.94 8.24
C THR A 128 8.79 -9.26 9.42
N PHE A 129 9.88 -9.98 9.18
CA PHE A 129 10.85 -10.32 10.24
C PHE A 129 11.75 -9.16 10.61
N ALA A 130 12.13 -8.33 9.64
CA ALA A 130 12.99 -7.17 9.86
C ALA A 130 12.84 -6.17 8.71
N THR A 131 13.14 -4.91 9.00
CA THR A 131 13.22 -3.84 8.01
C THR A 131 14.60 -3.21 8.05
N ILE A 132 15.09 -2.79 6.89
CA ILE A 132 16.35 -2.06 6.76
C ILE A 132 16.16 -0.92 5.75
N THR A 133 16.78 0.22 5.99
CA THR A 133 16.81 1.30 4.99
C THR A 133 17.74 0.95 3.83
N LEU A 134 17.49 1.49 2.64
CA LEU A 134 18.36 1.28 1.48
C LEU A 134 19.80 1.72 1.78
N GLN A 135 19.96 2.84 2.48
CA GLN A 135 21.29 3.35 2.87
C GLN A 135 22.05 2.32 3.72
N ASN A 136 21.41 1.77 4.75
CA ASN A 136 22.06 0.78 5.60
C ASN A 136 22.30 -0.54 4.86
N TYR A 137 21.40 -0.94 3.99
CA TYR A 137 21.57 -2.15 3.18
C TYR A 137 22.80 -2.04 2.27
N PHE A 138 22.95 -0.94 1.51
CA PHE A 138 24.09 -0.77 0.62
C PHE A 138 25.41 -0.55 1.36
N ARG A 139 25.37 0.02 2.58
CA ARG A 139 26.58 0.16 3.43
C ARG A 139 27.14 -1.17 3.92
N MET A 140 26.42 -2.27 3.80
CA MET A 140 26.90 -3.61 4.13
C MET A 140 27.93 -4.16 3.12
N TYR A 141 27.97 -3.59 1.93
CA TYR A 141 28.87 -4.06 0.87
C TYR A 141 30.27 -3.41 0.99
N HIS A 142 31.32 -4.23 0.92
CA HIS A 142 32.71 -3.77 0.95
C HIS A 142 33.12 -3.05 -0.34
N LYS A 143 32.53 -3.44 -1.47
CA LYS A 143 32.69 -2.76 -2.76
C LYS A 143 31.33 -2.31 -3.23
N LEU A 144 31.20 -1.00 -3.36
CA LEU A 144 29.98 -0.35 -3.83
C LEU A 144 30.33 0.63 -4.93
N ALA A 145 29.63 0.55 -6.04
CA ALA A 145 29.75 1.50 -7.13
C ALA A 145 28.39 1.59 -7.85
N GLY A 146 28.16 2.68 -8.56
CA GLY A 146 26.95 2.89 -9.33
C GLY A 146 27.19 3.81 -10.52
N MET A 147 26.23 3.89 -11.39
CA MET A 147 26.23 4.81 -12.54
C MET A 147 24.88 5.49 -12.65
N THR A 148 24.92 6.79 -12.85
CA THR A 148 23.72 7.61 -13.05
C THR A 148 24.07 8.86 -13.86
N GLY A 149 23.09 9.43 -14.53
CA GLY A 149 23.24 10.71 -15.23
C GLY A 149 23.13 11.95 -14.35
N THR A 150 22.83 11.79 -13.03
CA THR A 150 22.46 12.90 -12.13
C THR A 150 23.20 12.91 -10.80
N ALA A 151 24.35 12.24 -10.68
CA ALA A 151 25.06 12.12 -9.41
C ALA A 151 25.89 13.35 -9.02
N GLU A 152 26.27 14.20 -9.97
CA GLU A 152 27.19 15.33 -9.72
C GLU A 152 26.63 16.33 -8.72
N THR A 153 25.35 16.66 -8.83
CA THR A 153 24.66 17.59 -7.91
C THR A 153 24.56 17.04 -6.49
N GLU A 154 24.55 15.73 -6.33
CA GLU A 154 24.38 15.02 -5.06
C GLU A 154 25.70 14.40 -4.54
N ALA A 155 26.85 14.82 -5.08
CA ALA A 155 28.16 14.27 -4.70
C ALA A 155 28.42 14.33 -3.20
N GLY A 156 27.99 15.42 -2.52
CA GLY A 156 28.10 15.57 -1.07
C GLY A 156 27.33 14.52 -0.29
N GLU A 157 26.13 14.15 -0.75
CA GLU A 157 25.31 13.11 -0.13
C GLU A 157 25.92 11.72 -0.32
N PHE A 158 26.39 11.40 -1.54
CA PHE A 158 27.10 10.13 -1.78
C PHE A 158 28.33 9.96 -0.89
N TRP A 159 29.10 11.02 -0.70
CA TRP A 159 30.23 11.00 0.20
C TRP A 159 29.80 10.85 1.68
N SER A 160 28.79 11.60 2.13
CA SER A 160 28.37 11.57 3.54
C SER A 160 27.84 10.20 3.96
N ILE A 161 27.04 9.56 3.11
CA ILE A 161 26.35 8.31 3.40
C ILE A 161 27.24 7.08 3.10
N TYR A 162 27.80 7.02 1.91
CA TYR A 162 28.47 5.82 1.39
C TYR A 162 29.99 5.93 1.31
N LYS A 163 30.57 7.10 1.51
CA LYS A 163 32.00 7.40 1.28
C LYS A 163 32.43 7.16 -0.17
N LEU A 164 31.54 7.42 -1.12
CA LEU A 164 31.77 7.29 -2.54
C LEU A 164 32.04 8.66 -3.16
N ASP A 165 33.13 8.72 -3.96
CA ASP A 165 33.39 9.86 -4.82
C ASP A 165 32.57 9.78 -6.10
N VAL A 166 32.17 10.93 -6.61
CA VAL A 166 31.50 11.06 -7.92
C VAL A 166 32.51 11.48 -8.97
N VAL A 167 32.68 10.62 -9.98
CA VAL A 167 33.54 10.89 -11.14
C VAL A 167 32.67 11.18 -12.34
N VAL A 168 32.76 12.39 -12.87
CA VAL A 168 32.04 12.80 -14.08
C VAL A 168 32.80 12.32 -15.30
N ILE A 169 32.19 11.38 -16.03
CA ILE A 169 32.74 10.86 -17.28
C ILE A 169 32.27 11.77 -18.43
N PRO A 170 33.16 12.40 -19.20
CA PRO A 170 32.75 13.24 -20.30
C PRO A 170 32.05 12.46 -21.40
N THR A 171 31.11 13.10 -22.08
CA THR A 171 30.39 12.49 -23.19
C THR A 171 31.29 12.16 -24.36
N ASN A 172 31.07 11.01 -25.02
CA ASN A 172 31.82 10.60 -26.21
C ASN A 172 31.65 11.58 -27.39
N ARG A 173 30.48 12.22 -27.49
CA ARG A 173 30.18 13.23 -28.51
C ARG A 173 29.70 14.52 -27.84
N PRO A 174 29.85 15.68 -28.45
CA PRO A 174 29.32 16.93 -27.95
C PRO A 174 27.81 16.81 -27.67
N VAL A 175 27.37 17.40 -26.56
CA VAL A 175 25.93 17.46 -26.22
C VAL A 175 25.27 18.45 -27.18
N ILE A 176 24.35 17.93 -28.00
CA ILE A 176 23.54 18.71 -28.95
C ILE A 176 22.10 18.94 -28.45
N ARG A 177 21.76 18.41 -27.26
CA ARG A 177 20.45 18.59 -26.65
C ARG A 177 20.22 20.07 -26.36
N LYS A 178 19.03 20.53 -26.69
CA LYS A 178 18.53 21.85 -26.35
C LYS A 178 17.37 21.70 -25.38
N ASP A 179 17.59 22.12 -24.14
CA ASP A 179 16.52 22.17 -23.13
C ASP A 179 15.76 23.49 -23.34
N GLY A 180 14.44 23.38 -23.49
CA GLY A 180 13.57 24.55 -23.58
C GLY A 180 13.07 24.96 -22.19
N ASP A 181 12.62 26.21 -22.07
CA ASP A 181 12.04 26.71 -20.84
C ASP A 181 10.66 26.06 -20.58
N ASP A 182 10.28 26.01 -19.31
CA ASP A 182 8.99 25.53 -18.87
C ASP A 182 7.86 26.45 -19.35
N LEU A 183 6.79 25.86 -19.91
CA LEU A 183 5.59 26.59 -20.35
C LEU A 183 4.47 26.40 -19.33
N ILE A 184 4.05 27.48 -18.68
CA ILE A 184 3.04 27.47 -17.64
C ILE A 184 1.69 27.90 -18.21
N TYR A 185 0.64 27.11 -17.94
CA TYR A 185 -0.72 27.34 -18.42
C TYR A 185 -1.70 27.53 -17.28
N LYS A 186 -2.71 28.38 -17.46
CA LYS A 186 -3.75 28.65 -16.45
C LYS A 186 -4.66 27.45 -16.17
N THR A 187 -4.85 26.56 -17.17
CA THR A 187 -5.75 25.40 -17.04
C THR A 187 -5.12 24.15 -17.65
N LYS A 188 -5.48 22.96 -17.12
CA LYS A 188 -5.09 21.67 -17.70
C LYS A 188 -5.51 21.55 -19.17
N LYS A 189 -6.71 22.02 -19.52
CA LYS A 189 -7.23 22.00 -20.89
C LYS A 189 -6.33 22.78 -21.86
N ALA A 190 -5.91 23.99 -21.48
CA ALA A 190 -4.99 24.81 -22.28
C ALA A 190 -3.62 24.14 -22.42
N LYS A 191 -3.10 23.55 -21.35
CA LYS A 191 -1.85 22.76 -21.35
C LYS A 191 -1.94 21.61 -22.36
N TYR A 192 -2.99 20.78 -22.27
CA TYR A 192 -3.14 19.62 -23.14
C TYR A 192 -3.31 20.01 -24.62
N ALA A 193 -4.07 21.06 -24.91
CA ALA A 193 -4.18 21.59 -26.28
C ALA A 193 -2.81 22.04 -26.83
N ALA A 194 -2.01 22.71 -26.02
CA ALA A 194 -0.66 23.12 -26.41
C ALA A 194 0.28 21.93 -26.64
N VAL A 195 0.20 20.89 -25.78
CA VAL A 195 0.98 19.65 -25.95
C VAL A 195 0.62 18.95 -27.25
N ILE A 196 -0.68 18.79 -27.55
CA ILE A 196 -1.14 18.16 -28.79
C ILE A 196 -0.68 18.93 -30.03
N ASN A 197 -0.80 20.26 -30.01
CA ASN A 197 -0.32 21.11 -31.11
C ASN A 197 1.19 20.96 -31.31
N LYS A 198 1.97 20.91 -30.22
CA LYS A 198 3.43 20.75 -30.33
C LYS A 198 3.81 19.36 -30.84
N ILE A 199 3.10 18.31 -30.45
CA ILE A 199 3.28 16.97 -31.01
C ILE A 199 3.01 16.97 -32.53
N ALA A 200 1.90 17.58 -32.95
CA ALA A 200 1.54 17.66 -34.37
C ALA A 200 2.57 18.41 -35.20
N GLU A 201 3.10 19.54 -34.68
CA GLU A 201 4.17 20.33 -35.30
C GLU A 201 5.44 19.49 -35.49
N LEU A 202 5.94 18.86 -34.42
CA LEU A 202 7.15 18.06 -34.46
C LEU A 202 7.02 16.81 -35.34
N ARG A 203 5.82 16.21 -35.36
CA ARG A 203 5.50 15.09 -36.25
C ARG A 203 5.55 15.51 -37.73
N ALA A 204 5.02 16.69 -38.03
CA ALA A 204 5.10 17.23 -39.40
C ALA A 204 6.52 17.48 -39.88
N GLU A 205 7.45 17.79 -38.95
CA GLU A 205 8.89 17.89 -39.21
C GLU A 205 9.58 16.52 -39.35
N GLY A 206 8.87 15.41 -39.16
CA GLY A 206 9.43 14.05 -39.17
C GLY A 206 10.21 13.69 -37.91
N ARG A 207 10.04 14.42 -36.82
CA ARG A 207 10.74 14.18 -35.55
C ARG A 207 9.95 13.20 -34.66
N PRO A 208 10.59 12.17 -34.09
CA PRO A 208 9.97 11.35 -33.07
C PRO A 208 9.74 12.15 -31.78
N VAL A 209 8.62 11.96 -31.12
CA VAL A 209 8.24 12.67 -29.90
C VAL A 209 7.97 11.68 -28.79
N LEU A 210 8.65 11.84 -27.64
CA LEU A 210 8.37 11.11 -26.42
C LEU A 210 7.57 12.01 -25.47
N VAL A 211 6.40 11.58 -25.07
CA VAL A 211 5.52 12.31 -24.15
C VAL A 211 5.49 11.58 -22.81
N GLY A 212 6.00 12.23 -21.75
CA GLY A 212 5.90 11.73 -20.38
C GLY A 212 4.71 12.35 -19.67
N THR A 213 3.99 11.54 -18.89
CA THR A 213 2.87 11.97 -18.05
C THR A 213 3.06 11.51 -16.61
N THR A 214 2.36 12.14 -15.67
CA THR A 214 2.42 11.79 -14.23
C THR A 214 1.63 10.54 -13.89
N ASP A 215 0.58 10.25 -14.66
CA ASP A 215 -0.36 9.17 -14.40
C ASP A 215 -0.83 8.50 -15.70
N VAL A 216 -1.42 7.30 -15.55
CA VAL A 216 -1.92 6.50 -16.67
C VAL A 216 -3.11 7.17 -17.34
N GLU A 217 -4.04 7.73 -16.56
CA GLU A 217 -5.25 8.38 -17.07
C GLU A 217 -4.90 9.54 -18.01
N THR A 218 -3.97 10.40 -17.60
CA THR A 218 -3.47 11.50 -18.44
C THR A 218 -2.81 10.98 -19.71
N SER A 219 -2.08 9.86 -19.65
CA SER A 219 -1.45 9.25 -20.82
C SER A 219 -2.49 8.75 -21.83
N GLU A 220 -3.51 8.07 -21.35
CA GLU A 220 -4.62 7.59 -22.19
C GLU A 220 -5.42 8.75 -22.80
N LEU A 221 -5.71 9.78 -21.99
CA LEU A 221 -6.43 10.97 -22.44
C LEU A 221 -5.68 11.68 -23.60
N LEU A 222 -4.37 11.84 -23.47
CA LEU A 222 -3.55 12.47 -24.51
C LEU A 222 -3.35 11.58 -25.74
N SER A 223 -3.45 10.27 -25.59
CA SER A 223 -3.35 9.30 -26.69
C SER A 223 -4.59 9.27 -27.60
N ARG A 224 -5.76 9.58 -27.06
CA ARG A 224 -7.05 9.67 -27.81
C ARG A 224 -7.14 10.95 -28.64
#